data_309c98d1a1e19eee9a682c0770e1ebf9
#
_entry.id   309c98d1a1e19eee9a682c0770e1ebf9
#
_cell.length_a   1.000
_cell.length_b   1.000
_cell.length_c   1.000
_cell.angle_alpha   90.00
_cell.angle_beta   90.00
_cell.angle_gamma   90.00
#
_symmetry.space_group_name_H-M   'P 1'
#
loop_
_entity.id
_entity.type
_entity.pdbx_description
1 polymer ?
#
loop_
_entity_poly.entity_id
_entity_poly.type
_entity_poly.pdbx_seq_one_letter_code
_entity_poly.pdbx_strand_id
1 'polypeptide(L)'
;MDLHEDQRLIQLLDERHDWPCVYSFKFIVPAGKGDELKALLPEAEQVDARPSSGGKYTAYTFHCPMGSGREVLGVYARVHGIDGLLSL
;
A
#
# COMPACT_ATOMS: atom_id res chain seq x y z
N MET A 1 -14.01 9.80 -1.16
CA MET A 1 -13.55 9.77 0.22
C MET A 1 -13.69 11.14 0.84
N ASP A 2 -14.16 11.20 2.09
CA ASP A 2 -14.39 12.46 2.78
C ASP A 2 -13.05 13.10 3.17
N LEU A 3 -12.89 14.41 2.88
CA LEU A 3 -11.68 15.16 3.24
C LEU A 3 -11.39 15.14 4.73
N HIS A 4 -12.44 15.10 5.57
CA HIS A 4 -12.27 15.04 7.02
C HIS A 4 -11.68 13.71 7.45
N GLU A 5 -12.09 12.61 6.82
CA GLU A 5 -11.55 11.29 7.12
C GLU A 5 -10.08 11.19 6.72
N ASP A 6 -9.72 11.75 5.55
CA ASP A 6 -8.34 11.76 5.09
C ASP A 6 -7.45 12.54 6.05
N GLN A 7 -7.91 13.70 6.50
CA GLN A 7 -7.14 14.51 7.44
C GLN A 7 -6.97 13.81 8.78
N ARG A 8 -8.00 13.11 9.26
CA ARG A 8 -7.91 12.35 10.51
C ARG A 8 -6.92 11.20 10.39
N LEU A 9 -6.94 10.49 9.26
CA LEU A 9 -6.00 9.40 9.01
C LEU A 9 -4.57 9.92 8.92
N ILE A 10 -4.35 11.02 8.23
CA ILE A 10 -3.04 11.66 8.14
C ILE A 10 -2.54 12.04 9.53
N GLN A 11 -3.40 12.65 10.33
CA GLN A 11 -3.05 13.04 11.70
C GLN A 11 -2.67 11.83 12.55
N LEU A 12 -3.46 10.76 12.49
CA LEU A 12 -3.17 9.54 13.24
C LEU A 12 -1.85 8.92 12.82
N LEU A 13 -1.57 8.88 11.51
CA LEU A 13 -0.31 8.36 11.01
C LEU A 13 0.86 9.21 11.48
N ASP A 14 0.72 10.53 11.43
CA ASP A 14 1.78 11.44 11.86
C ASP A 14 2.05 11.35 13.36
N GLU A 15 1.03 11.05 14.16
CA GLU A 15 1.19 10.86 15.60
C GLU A 15 1.88 9.54 15.96
N ARG A 16 1.73 8.52 15.10
CA ARG A 16 2.21 7.16 15.41
C ARG A 16 3.55 6.82 14.79
N HIS A 17 4.02 7.65 13.86
CA HIS A 17 5.26 7.38 13.14
C HIS A 17 6.18 8.59 13.19
N ASP A 18 7.47 8.31 13.33
CA ASP A 18 8.51 9.34 13.20
C ASP A 18 8.99 9.35 11.76
N TRP A 19 8.65 10.41 11.03
CA TRP A 19 9.01 10.54 9.61
C TRP A 19 10.38 11.18 9.44
N PRO A 20 11.17 10.79 8.42
CA PRO A 20 10.85 9.72 7.46
C PRO A 20 11.07 8.33 8.08
N CYS A 21 10.30 7.37 7.61
CA CYS A 21 10.46 5.99 8.04
C CYS A 21 10.04 5.04 6.91
N VAL A 22 10.38 3.76 7.06
CA VAL A 22 9.91 2.73 6.12
C VAL A 22 8.54 2.26 6.57
N TYR A 23 7.56 2.39 5.68
CA TYR A 23 6.19 1.96 5.93
C TYR A 23 5.91 0.69 5.13
N SER A 24 5.26 -0.30 5.76
CA SER A 24 4.95 -1.57 5.11
C SER A 24 3.50 -1.58 4.66
N PHE A 25 3.29 -1.66 3.33
CA PHE A 25 1.97 -1.77 2.72
C PHE A 25 1.69 -3.23 2.41
N LYS A 26 0.51 -3.71 2.78
CA LYS A 26 0.09 -5.08 2.49
C LYS A 26 -1.15 -5.06 1.61
N PHE A 27 -1.04 -5.68 0.44
CA PHE A 27 -2.12 -5.76 -0.52
C PHE A 27 -2.29 -7.21 -0.99
N ILE A 28 -3.55 -7.60 -1.20
CA ILE A 28 -3.88 -8.87 -1.82
C ILE A 28 -4.51 -8.56 -3.16
N VAL A 29 -3.99 -9.15 -4.23
CA VAL A 29 -4.52 -8.95 -5.59
C VAL A 29 -4.75 -10.30 -6.26
N PRO A 30 -5.68 -10.38 -7.23
CA PRO A 30 -5.84 -11.57 -8.04
C PRO A 30 -4.54 -11.92 -8.76
N ALA A 31 -4.30 -13.22 -8.97
CA ALA A 31 -3.15 -13.67 -9.74
C ALA A 31 -3.14 -13.00 -11.11
N GLY A 32 -1.97 -12.52 -11.53
CA GLY A 32 -1.84 -11.78 -12.78
C GLY A 32 -1.87 -10.25 -12.62
N LYS A 33 -2.25 -9.73 -11.46
CA LYS A 33 -2.27 -8.29 -11.21
C LYS A 33 -1.03 -7.76 -10.51
N GLY A 34 -0.09 -8.65 -10.17
CA GLY A 34 1.11 -8.27 -9.41
C GLY A 34 2.00 -7.27 -10.13
N ASP A 35 2.18 -7.42 -11.44
CA ASP A 35 3.04 -6.50 -12.20
C ASP A 35 2.43 -5.11 -12.26
N GLU A 36 1.11 -5.00 -12.41
CA GLU A 36 0.40 -3.73 -12.38
C GLU A 36 0.58 -3.05 -11.03
N LEU A 37 0.44 -3.82 -9.95
CA LEU A 37 0.61 -3.31 -8.59
C LEU A 37 2.04 -2.82 -8.36
N LYS A 38 3.04 -3.61 -8.76
CA LYS A 38 4.45 -3.24 -8.59
C LYS A 38 4.80 -1.97 -9.35
N ALA A 39 4.23 -1.78 -10.54
CA ALA A 39 4.50 -0.60 -11.36
C ALA A 39 4.02 0.68 -10.68
N LEU A 40 3.03 0.59 -9.80
CA LEU A 40 2.48 1.74 -9.08
C LEU A 40 3.28 2.11 -7.83
N LEU A 41 4.22 1.26 -7.42
CA LEU A 41 5.02 1.45 -6.20
C LEU A 41 6.52 1.39 -6.50
N PRO A 42 7.02 2.30 -7.36
CA PRO A 42 8.45 2.27 -7.72
C PRO A 42 9.38 2.62 -6.58
N GLU A 43 8.89 3.30 -5.54
CA GLU A 43 9.68 3.67 -4.37
C GLU A 43 9.93 2.52 -3.41
N ALA A 44 9.34 1.34 -3.62
CA ALA A 44 9.52 0.21 -2.72
C ALA A 44 10.97 -0.26 -2.73
N GLU A 45 11.56 -0.35 -1.54
CA GLU A 45 12.92 -0.85 -1.35
C GLU A 45 12.96 -2.37 -1.33
N GLN A 46 11.87 -2.99 -0.89
CA GLN A 46 11.73 -4.43 -0.79
C GLN A 46 10.29 -4.81 -1.06
N VAL A 47 10.10 -5.90 -1.79
CA VAL A 47 8.77 -6.45 -2.10
C VAL A 47 8.79 -7.94 -1.78
N ASP A 48 7.88 -8.36 -0.91
CA ASP A 48 7.68 -9.77 -0.59
C ASP A 48 6.36 -10.22 -1.20
N ALA A 49 6.34 -11.40 -1.80
CA ALA A 49 5.15 -11.94 -2.44
C ALA A 49 4.88 -13.34 -1.93
N ARG A 50 3.62 -13.64 -1.63
CA ARG A 50 3.19 -14.95 -1.20
C ARG A 50 1.90 -15.35 -1.91
N PRO A 51 1.94 -16.34 -2.82
CA PRO A 51 0.72 -16.83 -3.45
C PRO A 51 -0.19 -17.52 -2.43
N SER A 52 -1.50 -17.43 -2.64
CA SER A 52 -2.46 -18.19 -1.86
C SER A 52 -2.36 -19.69 -2.19
N SER A 53 -2.88 -20.53 -1.32
CA SER A 53 -2.81 -21.99 -1.50
C SER A 53 -3.47 -22.47 -2.79
N GLY A 54 -4.53 -21.76 -3.24
CA GLY A 54 -5.21 -22.09 -4.49
C GLY A 54 -4.65 -21.40 -5.72
N GLY A 55 -3.67 -20.49 -5.55
CA GLY A 55 -3.09 -19.76 -6.66
C GLY A 55 -3.96 -18.66 -7.26
N LYS A 56 -5.14 -18.36 -6.68
CA LYS A 56 -6.05 -17.34 -7.19
C LYS A 56 -5.63 -15.92 -6.82
N TYR A 57 -4.91 -15.76 -5.72
CA TYR A 57 -4.52 -14.47 -5.19
C TYR A 57 -3.05 -14.49 -4.80
N THR A 58 -2.45 -13.31 -4.76
CA THR A 58 -1.10 -13.14 -4.24
C THR A 58 -1.11 -12.00 -3.23
N ALA A 59 -0.52 -12.24 -2.06
CA ALA A 59 -0.33 -11.22 -1.04
C ALA A 59 1.04 -10.59 -1.23
N TYR A 60 1.08 -9.26 -1.29
CA TYR A 60 2.32 -8.49 -1.44
C TYR A 60 2.54 -7.62 -0.21
N THR A 61 3.80 -7.55 0.22
CA THR A 61 4.22 -6.57 1.23
C THR A 61 5.26 -5.67 0.57
N PHE A 62 4.98 -4.37 0.54
CA PHE A 62 5.88 -3.37 -0.02
C PHE A 62 6.46 -2.54 1.11
N HIS A 63 7.77 -2.52 1.21
CA HIS A 63 8.49 -1.72 2.21
C HIS A 63 8.96 -0.44 1.53
N CYS A 64 8.28 0.67 1.81
CA CYS A 64 8.51 1.93 1.11
C CYS A 64 8.95 3.03 2.06
N PRO A 65 10.00 3.80 1.72
CA PRO A 65 10.34 4.98 2.52
C PRO A 65 9.25 6.04 2.33
N MET A 66 8.69 6.51 3.44
CA MET A 66 7.63 7.52 3.44
C MET A 66 8.07 8.71 4.28
N GLY A 67 7.73 9.90 3.83
CA GLY A 67 8.08 11.13 4.51
C GLY A 67 6.95 11.73 5.35
N SER A 68 5.74 11.20 5.23
CA SER A 68 4.57 11.73 5.96
C SER A 68 3.38 10.81 5.82
N GLY A 69 2.38 10.99 6.68
CA GLY A 69 1.10 10.29 6.56
C GLY A 69 0.39 10.60 5.25
N ARG A 70 0.56 11.82 4.74
CA ARG A 70 -0.01 12.22 3.45
C ARG A 70 0.57 11.38 2.30
N GLU A 71 1.87 11.09 2.32
CA GLU A 71 2.49 10.24 1.32
C GLU A 71 1.94 8.81 1.39
N VAL A 72 1.69 8.29 2.59
CA VAL A 72 1.08 6.97 2.77
C VAL A 72 -0.29 6.91 2.11
N LEU A 73 -1.16 7.92 2.34
CA LEU A 73 -2.47 7.96 1.71
C LEU A 73 -2.37 8.10 0.19
N GLY A 74 -1.34 8.78 -0.30
CA GLY A 74 -1.08 8.88 -1.73
C GLY A 74 -0.83 7.53 -2.38
N VAL A 75 -0.15 6.62 -1.68
CA VAL A 75 0.06 5.26 -2.17
C VAL A 75 -1.26 4.51 -2.27
N TYR A 76 -2.09 4.58 -1.23
CA TYR A 76 -3.41 3.92 -1.28
C TYR A 76 -4.26 4.45 -2.44
N ALA A 77 -4.23 5.75 -2.69
CA ALA A 77 -4.96 6.34 -3.81
C ALA A 77 -4.47 5.81 -5.16
N ARG A 78 -3.15 5.60 -5.31
CA ARG A 78 -2.59 5.08 -6.56
C ARG A 78 -3.07 3.67 -6.89
N VAL A 79 -3.20 2.81 -5.87
CA VAL A 79 -3.53 1.40 -6.09
C VAL A 79 -5.04 1.14 -6.08
N HIS A 80 -5.84 2.13 -5.71
CA HIS A 80 -7.29 1.99 -5.57
C HIS A 80 -7.99 1.50 -6.84
N GLY A 81 -7.44 1.81 -8.02
CA GLY A 81 -8.03 1.44 -9.30
C GLY A 81 -7.76 0.00 -9.77
N ILE A 82 -6.96 -0.76 -9.03
CA ILE A 82 -6.69 -2.16 -9.41
C ILE A 82 -7.89 -3.03 -9.04
N ASP A 83 -8.44 -3.73 -10.04
CA ASP A 83 -9.59 -4.60 -9.81
C ASP A 83 -9.25 -5.75 -8.87
N GLY A 84 -10.08 -5.94 -7.85
CA GLY A 84 -9.93 -7.04 -6.92
C GLY A 84 -8.89 -6.84 -5.84
N LEU A 85 -8.26 -5.66 -5.77
CA LEU A 85 -7.28 -5.37 -4.73
C LEU A 85 -7.94 -5.25 -3.37
N LEU A 86 -7.35 -5.91 -2.38
CA LEU A 86 -7.70 -5.77 -0.97
C LEU A 86 -6.51 -5.19 -0.23
N SER A 87 -6.76 -4.18 0.60
CA SER A 87 -5.75 -3.57 1.45
C SER A 87 -5.87 -4.12 2.87
N LEU A 88 -4.76 -4.52 3.44
CA LEU A 88 -4.72 -5.05 4.80
C LEU A 88 -4.15 -4.03 5.80
#